data_d5b26a34b70b577790cf96e102394bb3
#
_entry.id   d5b26a34b70b577790cf96e102394bb3
#
_cell.length_a   1.000
_cell.length_b   1.000
_cell.length_c   1.000
_cell.angle_alpha   90.00
_cell.angle_beta   90.00
_cell.angle_gamma   90.00
#
_symmetry.space_group_name_H-M   'P 1'
#
loop_
_entity.id
_entity.type
_entity.pdbx_description
1 polymer ?
#
loop_
_entity_poly.entity_id
_entity_poly.type
_entity_poly.pdbx_seq_one_letter_code
_entity_poly.pdbx_strand_id
1 'polypeptide(L)'
;GFERSGFAAAIAMSIMMLAIIIRSADVVLRLVPGNLREAAAALGAPQWRTVWHVVLPTARSGLTTSVILGAARGIGETAPVLLTAGFTSSMNLNPLSSPMVSLPLAAFEFVRSPQPTLIARGFATAAVLMILVLILFSIARVLGGRPAGHMSKRQAKRSERVSANDLQRIVASHSAALRSEGAPR
;
A
#
# COMPACT_ATOMS: atom_id res chain seq x y z
N GLY A 1 -28.22 24.56 10.50
CA GLY A 1 -26.76 24.43 10.41
C GLY A 1 -26.38 22.98 10.37
N PHE A 2 -25.28 22.64 9.75
CA PHE A 2 -24.77 21.26 9.77
C PHE A 2 -24.32 20.92 11.20
N GLU A 3 -24.93 19.92 11.80
CA GLU A 3 -24.51 19.43 13.10
C GLU A 3 -23.19 18.66 12.97
N ARG A 4 -22.30 18.84 13.94
CA ARG A 4 -21.06 18.07 14.01
C ARG A 4 -21.40 16.61 14.30
N SER A 5 -20.91 15.71 13.45
CA SER A 5 -21.20 14.29 13.58
C SER A 5 -20.01 13.43 13.17
N GLY A 6 -19.94 12.22 13.71
CA GLY A 6 -18.94 11.24 13.32
C GLY A 6 -19.03 10.86 11.84
N PHE A 7 -20.25 10.84 11.28
CA PHE A 7 -20.47 10.55 9.87
C PHE A 7 -19.87 11.63 8.94
N ALA A 8 -20.02 12.91 9.28
CA ALA A 8 -19.40 14.00 8.53
C ALA A 8 -17.87 13.88 8.55
N ALA A 9 -17.29 13.52 9.71
CA ALA A 9 -15.87 13.24 9.83
C ALA A 9 -15.44 12.05 8.97
N ALA A 10 -16.21 10.96 8.95
CA ALA A 10 -15.92 9.79 8.13
C ALA A 10 -15.89 10.11 6.64
N ILE A 11 -16.82 10.93 6.14
CA ILE A 11 -16.83 11.38 4.74
C ILE A 11 -15.59 12.22 4.44
N ALA A 12 -15.30 13.23 5.28
CA ALA A 12 -14.14 14.10 5.08
C ALA A 12 -12.82 13.31 5.06
N MET A 13 -12.66 12.37 6.00
CA MET A 13 -11.52 11.47 6.07
C MET A 13 -11.43 10.56 4.83
N SER A 14 -12.56 9.99 4.39
CA SER A 14 -12.59 9.12 3.21
C SER A 14 -12.12 9.83 1.95
N ILE A 15 -12.51 11.08 1.74
CA ILE A 15 -12.08 11.87 0.59
C ILE A 15 -10.56 12.09 0.61
N MET A 16 -10.01 12.44 1.78
CA MET A 16 -8.56 12.65 1.92
C MET A 16 -7.78 11.34 1.73
N MET A 17 -8.24 10.24 2.35
CA MET A 17 -7.60 8.94 2.19
C MET A 17 -7.64 8.45 0.75
N LEU A 18 -8.77 8.66 0.07
CA LEU A 18 -8.96 8.26 -1.33
C LEU A 18 -7.95 8.96 -2.25
N ALA A 19 -7.71 10.25 -2.07
CA ALA A 19 -6.73 10.98 -2.87
C ALA A 19 -5.31 10.40 -2.72
N ILE A 20 -4.92 10.03 -1.50
CA ILE A 20 -3.61 9.42 -1.21
C ILE A 20 -3.51 8.02 -1.82
N ILE A 21 -4.56 7.22 -1.67
CA ILE A 21 -4.61 5.85 -2.19
C ILE A 21 -4.54 5.87 -3.72
N ILE A 22 -5.30 6.73 -4.39
CA ILE A 22 -5.30 6.85 -5.86
C ILE A 22 -3.92 7.23 -6.36
N ARG A 23 -3.29 8.25 -5.75
CA ARG A 23 -1.95 8.69 -6.15
C ARG A 23 -0.90 7.58 -5.96
N SER A 24 -0.94 6.89 -4.85
CA SER A 24 -0.02 5.78 -4.56
C SER A 24 -0.28 4.59 -5.50
N ALA A 25 -1.53 4.27 -5.78
CA ALA A 25 -1.92 3.21 -6.70
C ALA A 25 -1.50 3.52 -8.14
N ASP A 26 -1.62 4.76 -8.61
CA ASP A 26 -1.15 5.17 -9.95
C ASP A 26 0.35 4.91 -10.12
N VAL A 27 1.16 5.27 -9.13
CA VAL A 27 2.61 4.99 -9.15
C VAL A 27 2.87 3.48 -9.25
N VAL A 28 2.17 2.67 -8.46
CA VAL A 28 2.32 1.21 -8.48
C VAL A 28 1.93 0.61 -9.82
N LEU A 29 0.84 1.08 -10.43
CA LEU A 29 0.39 0.60 -11.73
C LEU A 29 1.35 0.96 -12.87
N ARG A 30 2.05 2.10 -12.78
CA ARG A 30 3.09 2.52 -13.73
C ARG A 30 4.36 1.68 -13.63
N LEU A 31 4.64 1.07 -12.48
CA LEU A 31 5.78 0.18 -12.28
C LEU A 31 5.60 -1.21 -12.94
N VAL A 32 4.39 -1.55 -13.38
CA VAL A 32 4.16 -2.81 -14.11
C VAL A 32 4.85 -2.75 -15.48
N PRO A 33 5.75 -3.70 -15.79
CA PRO A 33 6.52 -3.69 -17.03
C PRO A 33 5.64 -3.63 -18.28
N GLY A 34 5.98 -2.75 -19.23
CA GLY A 34 5.24 -2.57 -20.49
C GLY A 34 5.19 -3.80 -21.38
N ASN A 35 6.27 -4.59 -21.37
CA ASN A 35 6.37 -5.84 -22.13
C ASN A 35 5.25 -6.84 -21.83
N LEU A 36 4.73 -6.87 -20.58
CA LEU A 36 3.58 -7.73 -20.24
C LEU A 36 2.30 -7.25 -20.92
N ARG A 37 2.12 -5.95 -21.10
CA ARG A 37 0.97 -5.36 -21.80
C ARG A 37 1.09 -5.59 -23.29
N GLU A 38 2.29 -5.43 -23.85
CA GLU A 38 2.57 -5.68 -25.26
C GLU A 38 2.40 -7.16 -25.63
N ALA A 39 2.88 -8.08 -24.81
CA ALA A 39 2.67 -9.51 -25.00
C ALA A 39 1.19 -9.90 -24.99
N ALA A 40 0.40 -9.33 -24.07
CA ALA A 40 -1.04 -9.56 -24.04
C ALA A 40 -1.74 -9.00 -25.28
N ALA A 41 -1.33 -7.82 -25.77
CA ALA A 41 -1.87 -7.22 -26.98
C ALA A 41 -1.50 -8.04 -28.24
N ALA A 42 -0.27 -8.57 -28.32
CA ALA A 42 0.17 -9.45 -29.40
C ALA A 42 -0.66 -10.75 -29.50
N LEU A 43 -1.18 -11.22 -28.35
CA LEU A 43 -2.11 -12.36 -28.28
C LEU A 43 -3.58 -11.97 -28.58
N GLY A 44 -3.84 -10.73 -29.01
CA GLY A 44 -5.17 -10.24 -29.35
C GLY A 44 -6.06 -9.92 -28.15
N ALA A 45 -5.51 -9.82 -26.93
CA ALA A 45 -6.28 -9.51 -25.76
C ALA A 45 -6.76 -8.03 -25.76
N PRO A 46 -8.04 -7.74 -25.55
CA PRO A 46 -8.52 -6.37 -25.42
C PRO A 46 -7.97 -5.72 -24.14
N GLN A 47 -7.83 -4.38 -24.12
CA GLN A 47 -7.20 -3.64 -23.04
C GLN A 47 -7.78 -3.95 -21.66
N TRP A 48 -9.11 -4.03 -21.52
CA TRP A 48 -9.75 -4.35 -20.25
C TRP A 48 -9.36 -5.73 -19.72
N ARG A 49 -9.18 -6.73 -20.59
CA ARG A 49 -8.76 -8.08 -20.24
C ARG A 49 -7.30 -8.09 -19.77
N THR A 50 -6.46 -7.35 -20.45
CA THR A 50 -5.06 -7.14 -20.05
C THR A 50 -4.95 -6.50 -18.66
N VAL A 51 -5.78 -5.48 -18.38
CA VAL A 51 -5.80 -4.84 -17.05
C VAL A 51 -6.21 -5.84 -15.97
N TRP A 52 -7.33 -6.55 -16.16
CA TRP A 52 -7.88 -7.44 -15.13
C TRP A 52 -7.04 -8.70 -14.89
N HIS A 53 -6.46 -9.30 -15.93
CA HIS A 53 -5.78 -10.60 -15.83
C HIS A 53 -4.26 -10.49 -15.77
N VAL A 54 -3.66 -9.37 -16.17
CA VAL A 54 -2.21 -9.20 -16.20
C VAL A 54 -1.77 -8.09 -15.26
N VAL A 55 -2.29 -6.87 -15.43
CA VAL A 55 -1.81 -5.69 -14.68
C VAL A 55 -2.21 -5.75 -13.21
N LEU A 56 -3.50 -5.94 -12.91
CA LEU A 56 -4.00 -5.98 -11.54
C LEU A 56 -3.38 -7.09 -10.69
N PRO A 57 -3.33 -8.36 -11.16
CA PRO A 57 -2.69 -9.41 -10.38
C PRO A 57 -1.20 -9.18 -10.15
N THR A 58 -0.50 -8.59 -11.12
CA THR A 58 0.91 -8.25 -11.00
C THR A 58 1.14 -7.12 -9.98
N ALA A 59 0.26 -6.12 -9.97
CA ALA A 59 0.33 -4.95 -9.09
C ALA A 59 -0.28 -5.17 -7.70
N ARG A 60 -0.97 -6.28 -7.45
CA ARG A 60 -1.80 -6.50 -6.25
C ARG A 60 -1.10 -6.20 -4.92
N SER A 61 0.15 -6.61 -4.75
CA SER A 61 0.88 -6.37 -3.49
C SER A 61 1.20 -4.89 -3.29
N GLY A 62 1.55 -4.18 -4.36
CA GLY A 62 1.76 -2.74 -4.33
C GLY A 62 0.47 -1.97 -4.09
N LEU A 63 -0.64 -2.38 -4.72
CA LEU A 63 -1.96 -1.79 -4.48
C LEU A 63 -2.43 -1.98 -3.04
N THR A 64 -2.23 -3.17 -2.47
CA THR A 64 -2.50 -3.42 -1.05
C THR A 64 -1.67 -2.48 -0.16
N THR A 65 -0.40 -2.30 -0.47
CA THR A 65 0.47 -1.35 0.27
C THR A 65 -0.04 0.08 0.15
N SER A 66 -0.55 0.50 -1.01
CA SER A 66 -1.14 1.82 -1.23
C SER A 66 -2.36 2.07 -0.33
N VAL A 67 -3.26 1.07 -0.24
CA VAL A 67 -4.44 1.14 0.65
C VAL A 67 -4.02 1.23 2.12
N ILE A 68 -3.07 0.40 2.53
CA ILE A 68 -2.55 0.40 3.89
C ILE A 68 -1.93 1.75 4.26
N LEU A 69 -1.12 2.31 3.37
CA LEU A 69 -0.47 3.61 3.57
C LEU A 69 -1.51 4.74 3.72
N GLY A 70 -2.54 4.74 2.86
CA GLY A 70 -3.65 5.68 2.95
C GLY A 70 -4.42 5.55 4.27
N ALA A 71 -4.76 4.33 4.67
CA ALA A 71 -5.46 4.06 5.92
C ALA A 71 -4.63 4.45 7.15
N ALA A 72 -3.33 4.09 7.19
CA ALA A 72 -2.44 4.43 8.29
C ALA A 72 -2.31 5.95 8.47
N ARG A 73 -2.26 6.69 7.36
CA ARG A 73 -2.26 8.16 7.41
C ARG A 73 -3.59 8.71 7.94
N GLY A 74 -4.71 8.19 7.46
CA GLY A 74 -6.03 8.64 7.88
C GLY A 74 -6.28 8.45 9.38
N ILE A 75 -5.82 7.36 9.97
CA ILE A 75 -5.97 7.09 11.42
C ILE A 75 -5.29 8.17 12.27
N GLY A 76 -4.19 8.78 11.78
CA GLY A 76 -3.46 9.84 12.49
C GLY A 76 -3.98 11.26 12.25
N GLU A 77 -4.95 11.47 11.36
CA GLU A 77 -5.42 12.81 11.00
C GLU A 77 -6.30 13.42 12.09
N THR A 78 -5.95 14.64 12.51
CA THR A 78 -6.66 15.39 13.57
C THR A 78 -7.50 16.53 13.00
N ALA A 79 -6.97 17.28 12.02
CA ALA A 79 -7.57 18.53 11.56
C ALA A 79 -8.98 18.38 10.98
N PRO A 80 -9.25 17.49 10.01
CA PRO A 80 -10.60 17.32 9.47
C PRO A 80 -11.58 16.82 10.52
N VAL A 81 -11.14 15.96 11.45
CA VAL A 81 -11.99 15.42 12.53
C VAL A 81 -12.36 16.52 13.52
N LEU A 82 -11.43 17.41 13.87
CA LEU A 82 -11.69 18.55 14.75
C LEU A 82 -12.81 19.46 14.21
N LEU A 83 -12.79 19.71 12.90
CA LEU A 83 -13.75 20.60 12.26
C LEU A 83 -15.13 19.96 12.05
N THR A 84 -15.16 18.67 11.75
CA THR A 84 -16.39 17.95 11.34
C THR A 84 -17.08 17.16 12.47
N ALA A 85 -16.31 16.49 13.34
CA ALA A 85 -16.84 15.74 14.46
C ALA A 85 -16.90 16.57 15.75
N GLY A 86 -15.92 17.47 15.96
CA GLY A 86 -15.77 18.21 17.21
C GLY A 86 -15.23 17.31 18.34
N PHE A 87 -15.11 17.89 19.53
CA PHE A 87 -14.67 17.18 20.74
C PHE A 87 -15.82 17.02 21.72
N THR A 88 -15.92 15.86 22.34
CA THR A 88 -16.82 15.58 23.48
C THR A 88 -16.11 14.71 24.50
N SER A 89 -16.37 14.97 25.75
CA SER A 89 -15.94 14.11 26.89
C SER A 89 -16.92 12.99 27.21
N SER A 90 -18.13 13.03 26.65
CA SER A 90 -19.15 12.01 26.83
C SER A 90 -19.05 10.92 25.77
N MET A 91 -19.39 9.68 26.14
CA MET A 91 -19.41 8.56 25.20
C MET A 91 -20.64 8.66 24.30
N ASN A 92 -20.42 8.88 23.01
CA ASN A 92 -21.48 8.88 22.01
C ASN A 92 -21.30 7.67 21.09
N LEU A 93 -22.33 6.81 21.03
CA LEU A 93 -22.36 5.63 20.16
C LEU A 93 -23.13 5.86 18.85
N ASN A 94 -23.79 7.02 18.72
CA ASN A 94 -24.52 7.34 17.50
C ASN A 94 -23.66 8.19 16.55
N PRO A 95 -23.17 7.64 15.42
CA PRO A 95 -22.30 8.35 14.50
C PRO A 95 -23.01 9.46 13.69
N LEU A 96 -24.35 9.44 13.64
CA LEU A 96 -25.14 10.38 12.86
C LEU A 96 -25.47 11.66 13.62
N SER A 97 -25.44 11.63 14.96
CA SER A 97 -25.79 12.76 15.81
C SER A 97 -24.74 12.99 16.88
N SER A 98 -24.56 14.25 17.24
CA SER A 98 -23.66 14.70 18.30
C SER A 98 -22.16 14.53 18.00
N PRO A 99 -21.29 15.32 18.64
CA PRO A 99 -19.84 15.22 18.48
C PRO A 99 -19.31 13.84 18.85
N MET A 100 -18.27 13.40 18.14
CA MET A 100 -17.52 12.17 18.44
C MET A 100 -16.04 12.49 18.50
N VAL A 101 -15.32 11.81 19.40
CA VAL A 101 -13.90 12.01 19.58
C VAL A 101 -13.09 10.88 18.94
N SER A 102 -12.03 11.25 18.22
CA SER A 102 -11.01 10.30 17.78
C SER A 102 -9.80 10.32 18.73
N LEU A 103 -9.02 9.23 18.75
CA LEU A 103 -7.82 9.15 19.60
C LEU A 103 -6.82 10.30 19.34
N PRO A 104 -6.47 10.66 18.07
CA PRO A 104 -5.58 11.79 17.83
C PRO A 104 -6.16 13.12 18.27
N LEU A 105 -7.48 13.32 18.13
CA LEU A 105 -8.16 14.52 18.61
C LEU A 105 -8.16 14.59 20.14
N ALA A 106 -8.42 13.47 20.82
CA ALA A 106 -8.37 13.40 22.28
C ALA A 106 -6.97 13.71 22.82
N ALA A 107 -5.92 13.16 22.21
CA ALA A 107 -4.54 13.44 22.59
C ALA A 107 -4.23 14.94 22.44
N PHE A 108 -4.64 15.55 21.32
CA PHE A 108 -4.45 16.96 21.04
C PHE A 108 -5.16 17.86 22.08
N GLU A 109 -6.42 17.60 22.38
CA GLU A 109 -7.20 18.39 23.33
C GLU A 109 -6.68 18.23 24.78
N PHE A 110 -6.30 17.04 25.18
CA PHE A 110 -5.76 16.79 26.52
C PHE A 110 -4.41 17.48 26.75
N VAL A 111 -3.51 17.48 25.75
CA VAL A 111 -2.21 18.14 25.86
C VAL A 111 -2.35 19.66 25.93
N ARG A 112 -3.39 20.24 25.35
CA ARG A 112 -3.66 21.68 25.41
C ARG A 112 -4.34 22.12 26.73
N SER A 113 -4.79 21.20 27.54
CA SER A 113 -5.41 21.51 28.82
C SER A 113 -4.37 22.11 29.79
N PRO A 114 -4.77 23.08 30.62
CA PRO A 114 -3.90 23.63 31.66
C PRO A 114 -3.69 22.67 32.86
N GLN A 115 -4.40 21.54 32.90
CA GLN A 115 -4.33 20.60 34.01
C GLN A 115 -3.23 19.56 33.79
N PRO A 116 -2.25 19.39 34.71
CA PRO A 116 -1.15 18.43 34.52
C PRO A 116 -1.62 16.97 34.38
N THR A 117 -2.71 16.62 35.03
CA THR A 117 -3.30 15.27 34.92
C THR A 117 -3.89 14.98 33.54
N LEU A 118 -4.47 15.98 32.86
CA LEU A 118 -4.98 15.84 31.50
C LEU A 118 -3.82 15.80 30.49
N ILE A 119 -2.77 16.57 30.72
CA ILE A 119 -1.55 16.49 29.89
C ILE A 119 -0.98 15.07 29.94
N ALA A 120 -0.83 14.48 31.11
CA ALA A 120 -0.37 13.11 31.26
C ALA A 120 -1.26 12.10 30.51
N ARG A 121 -2.60 12.27 30.59
CA ARG A 121 -3.55 11.47 29.81
C ARG A 121 -3.39 11.68 28.30
N GLY A 122 -3.10 12.90 27.87
CA GLY A 122 -2.83 13.22 26.47
C GLY A 122 -1.64 12.43 25.91
N PHE A 123 -0.53 12.41 26.64
CA PHE A 123 0.64 11.60 26.26
C PHE A 123 0.34 10.11 26.28
N ALA A 124 -0.42 9.61 27.27
CA ALA A 124 -0.85 8.22 27.31
C ALA A 124 -1.73 7.86 26.09
N THR A 125 -2.68 8.73 25.72
CA THR A 125 -3.55 8.54 24.55
C THR A 125 -2.72 8.52 23.26
N ALA A 126 -1.73 9.40 23.12
CA ALA A 126 -0.82 9.42 21.99
C ALA A 126 0.02 8.12 21.91
N ALA A 127 0.49 7.61 23.05
CA ALA A 127 1.23 6.34 23.10
C ALA A 127 0.34 5.15 22.66
N VAL A 128 -0.90 5.10 23.14
CA VAL A 128 -1.89 4.08 22.72
C VAL A 128 -2.15 4.16 21.21
N LEU A 129 -2.33 5.38 20.67
CA LEU A 129 -2.52 5.60 19.25
C LEU A 129 -1.30 5.08 18.45
N MET A 130 -0.09 5.39 18.89
CA MET A 130 1.13 4.93 18.21
C MET A 130 1.23 3.41 18.19
N ILE A 131 0.96 2.75 19.32
CA ILE A 131 0.94 1.28 19.43
C ILE A 131 -0.12 0.69 18.50
N LEU A 132 -1.33 1.26 18.50
CA LEU A 132 -2.42 0.81 17.62
C LEU A 132 -2.04 0.91 16.14
N VAL A 133 -1.48 2.04 15.73
CA VAL A 133 -1.04 2.25 14.34
C VAL A 133 0.08 1.27 13.96
N LEU A 134 1.05 1.02 14.84
CA LEU A 134 2.11 0.04 14.62
C LEU A 134 1.57 -1.38 14.47
N ILE A 135 0.60 -1.77 15.30
CA ILE A 135 -0.07 -3.07 15.22
C ILE A 135 -0.80 -3.19 13.87
N LEU A 136 -1.63 -2.22 13.53
CA LEU A 136 -2.37 -2.21 12.27
C LEU A 136 -1.43 -2.24 11.06
N PHE A 137 -0.37 -1.45 11.09
CA PHE A 137 0.64 -1.44 10.03
C PHE A 137 1.35 -2.79 9.90
N SER A 138 1.70 -3.43 11.02
CA SER A 138 2.33 -4.75 11.04
C SER A 138 1.41 -5.82 10.48
N ILE A 139 0.13 -5.84 10.90
CA ILE A 139 -0.89 -6.75 10.38
C ILE A 139 -1.06 -6.54 8.88
N ALA A 140 -1.21 -5.31 8.46
CA ALA A 140 -1.41 -4.96 7.07
C ALA A 140 -0.20 -5.34 6.20
N ARG A 141 1.03 -5.17 6.70
CA ARG A 141 2.25 -5.60 6.02
C ARG A 141 2.33 -7.12 5.87
N VAL A 142 1.88 -7.86 6.88
CA VAL A 142 1.83 -9.35 6.80
C VAL A 142 0.78 -9.80 5.79
N LEU A 143 -0.42 -9.20 5.81
CA LEU A 143 -1.51 -9.50 4.89
C LEU A 143 -1.24 -9.02 3.47
N GLY A 144 -0.56 -7.88 3.29
CA GLY A 144 -0.23 -7.31 1.99
C GLY A 144 0.80 -8.13 1.18
N GLY A 145 1.45 -9.10 1.80
CA GLY A 145 2.38 -10.01 1.13
C GLY A 145 3.71 -9.34 0.73
N ARG A 146 4.54 -10.10 0.00
CA ARG A 146 5.84 -9.63 -0.48
C ARG A 146 5.65 -8.63 -1.62
N PRO A 147 6.42 -7.52 -1.65
CA PRO A 147 6.37 -6.57 -2.76
C PRO A 147 6.61 -7.28 -4.10
N ALA A 148 5.83 -6.89 -5.12
CA ALA A 148 6.03 -7.36 -6.48
C ALA A 148 7.46 -7.00 -6.94
N GLY A 149 8.21 -7.97 -7.42
CA GLY A 149 9.59 -7.77 -7.87
C GLY A 149 10.67 -8.44 -7.02
N HIS A 150 10.40 -8.88 -5.81
CA HIS A 150 11.35 -9.73 -5.09
C HIS A 150 11.20 -11.20 -5.53
N MET A 151 12.07 -11.62 -6.41
CA MET A 151 12.25 -13.05 -6.68
C MET A 151 12.58 -13.77 -5.37
N SER A 152 11.86 -14.86 -5.08
CA SER A 152 12.24 -15.74 -3.98
C SER A 152 13.69 -16.20 -4.21
N LYS A 153 14.50 -16.32 -3.13
CA LYS A 153 15.88 -16.84 -3.23
C LYS A 153 15.96 -18.17 -4.01
N ARG A 154 14.89 -18.97 -3.98
CA ARG A 154 14.78 -20.20 -4.78
C ARG A 154 14.55 -19.92 -6.27
N GLN A 155 13.76 -18.91 -6.62
CA GLN A 155 13.53 -18.50 -8.01
C GLN A 155 14.76 -17.82 -8.61
N ALA A 156 15.46 -16.96 -7.84
CA ALA A 156 16.73 -16.38 -8.25
C ALA A 156 17.78 -17.46 -8.56
N LYS A 157 17.99 -18.44 -7.65
CA LYS A 157 18.88 -19.57 -7.92
C LYS A 157 18.46 -20.43 -9.11
N ARG A 158 17.16 -20.55 -9.38
CA ARG A 158 16.67 -21.31 -10.53
C ARG A 158 16.91 -20.56 -11.84
N SER A 159 16.70 -19.24 -11.87
CA SER A 159 16.99 -18.41 -13.05
C SER A 159 18.48 -18.36 -13.34
N GLU A 160 19.34 -18.24 -12.32
CA GLU A 160 20.80 -18.33 -12.50
C GLU A 160 21.24 -19.65 -13.12
N ARG A 161 20.68 -20.78 -12.65
CA ARG A 161 21.01 -22.11 -13.21
C ARG A 161 20.53 -22.29 -14.65
N VAL A 162 19.33 -21.78 -14.96
CA VAL A 162 18.81 -21.82 -16.34
C VAL A 162 19.68 -20.97 -17.25
N SER A 163 20.02 -19.76 -16.84
CA SER A 163 20.88 -18.86 -17.60
C SER A 163 22.30 -19.41 -17.80
N ALA A 164 22.88 -20.05 -16.78
CA ALA A 164 24.17 -20.71 -16.89
C ALA A 164 24.15 -21.91 -17.89
N ASN A 165 23.11 -22.72 -17.85
CA ASN A 165 22.93 -23.83 -18.79
C ASN A 165 22.74 -23.35 -20.24
N ASP A 166 21.99 -22.27 -20.43
CA ASP A 166 21.78 -21.68 -21.76
C ASP A 166 23.07 -21.09 -22.33
N LEU A 167 23.88 -20.42 -21.51
CA LEU A 167 25.20 -19.95 -21.88
C LEU A 167 26.13 -21.11 -22.32
N GLN A 168 26.15 -22.20 -21.54
CA GLN A 168 26.93 -23.40 -21.90
C GLN A 168 26.49 -24.00 -23.23
N ARG A 169 25.19 -24.07 -23.50
CA ARG A 169 24.63 -24.54 -24.77
C ARG A 169 25.05 -23.65 -25.96
N ILE A 170 24.97 -22.33 -25.78
CA ILE A 170 25.36 -21.37 -26.82
C ILE A 170 26.85 -21.46 -27.11
N VAL A 171 27.70 -21.54 -26.07
CA VAL A 171 29.16 -21.72 -26.24
C VAL A 171 29.50 -23.05 -26.95
N ALA A 172 28.82 -24.13 -26.52
CA ALA A 172 29.04 -25.45 -27.17
C ALA A 172 28.61 -25.46 -28.64
N SER A 173 27.46 -24.86 -28.99
CA SER A 173 27.01 -24.77 -30.37
C SER A 173 27.94 -23.92 -31.23
N HIS A 174 28.42 -22.79 -30.67
CA HIS A 174 29.35 -21.93 -31.39
C HIS A 174 30.73 -22.59 -31.63
N SER A 175 31.24 -23.31 -30.63
CA SER A 175 32.49 -24.07 -30.75
C SER A 175 32.38 -25.24 -31.74
N ALA A 176 31.22 -25.89 -31.84
CA ALA A 176 30.93 -26.92 -32.80
C ALA A 176 30.89 -26.37 -34.25
N ALA A 177 30.26 -25.22 -34.44
CA ALA A 177 30.21 -24.52 -35.72
C ALA A 177 31.61 -24.14 -36.24
N LEU A 178 32.45 -23.58 -35.37
CA LEU A 178 33.83 -23.22 -35.71
C LEU A 178 34.69 -24.43 -36.11
N ARG A 179 34.46 -25.59 -35.47
CA ARG A 179 35.16 -26.85 -35.83
C ARG A 179 34.70 -27.41 -37.18
N SER A 180 33.47 -27.20 -37.59
CA SER A 180 32.95 -27.65 -38.88
C SER A 180 33.42 -26.77 -40.03
N GLU A 181 33.69 -25.48 -39.79
CA GLU A 181 34.23 -24.55 -40.82
C GLU A 181 35.74 -24.68 -40.98
N GLY A 182 36.48 -25.13 -39.96
CA GLY A 182 37.95 -25.28 -40.00
C GLY A 182 38.46 -26.64 -40.47
N ALA A 183 37.60 -27.58 -40.94
CA ALA A 183 38.05 -28.85 -41.48
C ALA A 183 38.53 -28.65 -42.94
N PRO A 184 39.84 -28.88 -43.25
CA PRO A 184 40.34 -28.76 -44.62
C PRO A 184 39.68 -29.82 -45.50
N ARG A 185 39.25 -29.41 -46.70
CA ARG A 185 38.77 -30.28 -47.80
C ARG A 185 39.91 -31.02 -48.43
#